data_ab1338a402a88f4b6d93173d914fdbc4
#
_entry.id   ab1338a402a88f4b6d93173d914fdbc4
#
_cell.length_a   1.000
_cell.length_b   1.000
_cell.length_c   1.000
_cell.angle_alpha   90.00
_cell.angle_beta   90.00
_cell.angle_gamma   90.00
#
_symmetry.space_group_name_H-M   'P 1'
#
loop_
_entity.id
_entity.type
_entity.pdbx_description
1 polymer ?
#
loop_
_entity_poly.entity_id
_entity_poly.type
_entity_poly.pdbx_seq_one_letter_code
_entity_poly.pdbx_strand_id
1 'polypeptide(L)'
;MGNANTNETLLQQIEDCDATDKALYKFYAAVMIVIFILALPLNASVLHLFIFKLKFWKSNTNNIFLFNLVLADILLLFCLPIKAYTYIQGERRSSNNTVCKAMLFMLFLNRGASIAFLTVTSIDRYFNVVHPGRKNLLKALKKSPQISIIIWLLLLPLTIPTMLKTFECCNSHISDIHEKNSTDTLVKDVVDSMREVVFFTQILIPFIILVYCTVHIVNRLRKKTVGDRTKLKRAVFLVTAVMVVFSFCFLPCTIARMVLLIVRVQELGLTYQDKAAKAFDGLMVLSYMDCLLDPLIYCFCSTKFKALYLSNYFPFLVKDAQMPVNSSSGNTAPHPTCNTVI
;
A
#
# COMPACT_ATOMS: atom_id res chain seq x y z
N MET A 1 2.06 -17.63 -46.75
CA MET A 1 1.31 -17.79 -45.48
C MET A 1 2.02 -17.12 -44.27
N GLY A 2 3.19 -16.49 -44.42
CA GLY A 2 3.92 -15.85 -43.33
C GLY A 2 3.54 -14.41 -43.01
N ASN A 3 2.89 -13.66 -43.90
CA ASN A 3 2.63 -12.22 -43.73
C ASN A 3 1.32 -11.88 -42.96
N ALA A 4 0.37 -12.80 -42.86
CA ALA A 4 -0.86 -12.54 -42.12
C ALA A 4 -0.66 -12.60 -40.60
N ASN A 5 0.12 -13.57 -40.11
CA ASN A 5 0.40 -13.75 -38.68
C ASN A 5 1.27 -12.62 -38.08
N THR A 6 2.18 -12.02 -38.86
CA THR A 6 3.00 -10.90 -38.41
C THR A 6 2.21 -9.61 -38.30
N ASN A 7 1.23 -9.37 -39.16
CA ASN A 7 0.37 -8.21 -39.11
C ASN A 7 -0.65 -8.27 -37.94
N GLU A 8 -1.20 -9.46 -37.65
CA GLU A 8 -2.10 -9.65 -36.49
C GLU A 8 -1.37 -9.49 -35.17
N THR A 9 -0.16 -10.02 -35.03
CA THR A 9 0.66 -9.82 -33.82
C THR A 9 1.07 -8.37 -33.65
N LEU A 10 1.40 -7.64 -34.71
CA LEU A 10 1.76 -6.24 -34.65
C LEU A 10 0.56 -5.34 -34.28
N LEU A 11 -0.62 -5.63 -34.85
CA LEU A 11 -1.88 -4.95 -34.49
C LEU A 11 -2.26 -5.21 -33.03
N GLN A 12 -2.10 -6.45 -32.55
CA GLN A 12 -2.36 -6.82 -31.17
C GLN A 12 -1.41 -6.15 -30.18
N GLN A 13 -0.18 -5.88 -30.58
CA GLN A 13 0.83 -5.16 -29.79
C GLN A 13 0.56 -3.65 -29.70
N ILE A 14 0.07 -3.05 -30.78
CA ILE A 14 -0.33 -1.63 -30.82
C ILE A 14 -1.57 -1.41 -29.92
N GLU A 15 -2.53 -2.32 -29.95
CA GLU A 15 -3.72 -2.28 -29.08
C GLU A 15 -3.39 -2.41 -27.57
N ASP A 16 -2.33 -3.13 -27.20
CA ASP A 16 -1.87 -3.22 -25.79
C ASP A 16 -1.20 -1.91 -25.28
N CYS A 17 -0.78 -1.02 -26.18
CA CYS A 17 -0.11 0.23 -25.85
C CYS A 17 -1.09 1.41 -25.72
N ASP A 18 -2.03 1.49 -26.63
CA ASP A 18 -3.03 2.56 -26.67
C ASP A 18 -4.28 2.20 -25.87
N ALA A 19 -4.87 3.24 -25.30
CA ALA A 19 -6.15 3.11 -24.62
C ALA A 19 -7.28 3.00 -25.63
N THR A 20 -7.88 1.84 -25.78
CA THR A 20 -9.02 1.59 -26.66
C THR A 20 -10.26 2.43 -26.27
N ASP A 21 -10.41 2.71 -24.95
CA ASP A 21 -11.47 3.56 -24.41
C ASP A 21 -10.86 4.80 -23.73
N LYS A 22 -10.61 5.84 -24.51
CA LYS A 22 -10.00 7.10 -24.02
C LYS A 22 -10.82 7.78 -22.93
N ALA A 23 -12.16 7.64 -22.93
CA ALA A 23 -13.02 8.24 -21.92
C ALA A 23 -12.82 7.57 -20.56
N LEU A 24 -12.75 6.23 -20.54
CA LEU A 24 -12.49 5.45 -19.33
C LEU A 24 -11.11 5.77 -18.73
N TYR A 25 -10.07 5.88 -19.56
CA TYR A 25 -8.73 6.19 -19.07
C TYR A 25 -8.60 7.63 -18.59
N LYS A 26 -9.32 8.60 -19.17
CA LYS A 26 -9.44 9.94 -18.61
C LYS A 26 -10.12 9.95 -17.25
N PHE A 27 -11.14 9.09 -17.05
CA PHE A 27 -11.76 8.91 -15.74
C PHE A 27 -10.76 8.33 -14.72
N TYR A 28 -9.98 7.31 -15.10
CA TYR A 28 -8.92 6.77 -14.24
C TYR A 28 -7.87 7.83 -13.89
N ALA A 29 -7.47 8.66 -14.84
CA ALA A 29 -6.58 9.79 -14.60
C ALA A 29 -7.15 10.80 -13.60
N ALA A 30 -8.43 11.16 -13.74
CA ALA A 30 -9.11 12.04 -12.80
C ALA A 30 -9.12 11.47 -11.37
N VAL A 31 -9.41 10.17 -11.22
CA VAL A 31 -9.36 9.49 -9.92
C VAL A 31 -7.93 9.54 -9.33
N MET A 32 -6.89 9.28 -10.13
CA MET A 32 -5.50 9.37 -9.66
C MET A 32 -5.12 10.79 -9.23
N ILE A 33 -5.58 11.82 -9.94
CA ILE A 33 -5.34 13.23 -9.56
C ILE A 33 -6.03 13.55 -8.23
N VAL A 34 -7.26 13.09 -8.02
CA VAL A 34 -7.98 13.27 -6.75
C VAL A 34 -7.23 12.57 -5.61
N ILE A 35 -6.79 11.33 -5.81
CA ILE A 35 -5.97 10.60 -4.83
C ILE A 35 -4.70 11.40 -4.51
N PHE A 36 -3.99 11.89 -5.51
CA PHE A 36 -2.77 12.68 -5.34
C PHE A 36 -3.02 13.94 -4.49
N ILE A 37 -4.05 14.73 -4.84
CA ILE A 37 -4.37 16.00 -4.14
C ILE A 37 -4.72 15.73 -2.67
N LEU A 38 -5.43 14.66 -2.37
CA LEU A 38 -5.84 14.33 -1.00
C LEU A 38 -4.73 13.64 -0.22
N ALA A 39 -4.00 12.71 -0.82
CA ALA A 39 -3.00 11.89 -0.13
C ALA A 39 -1.70 12.66 0.13
N LEU A 40 -1.30 13.57 -0.76
CA LEU A 40 -0.05 14.31 -0.62
C LEU A 40 0.03 15.13 0.68
N PRO A 41 -0.94 15.99 1.02
CA PRO A 41 -0.90 16.74 2.28
C PRO A 41 -0.99 15.84 3.52
N LEU A 42 -1.77 14.75 3.44
CA LEU A 42 -1.89 13.80 4.54
C LEU A 42 -0.55 13.11 4.82
N ASN A 43 0.09 12.53 3.81
CA ASN A 43 1.37 11.84 3.97
C ASN A 43 2.51 12.82 4.31
N ALA A 44 2.53 14.02 3.71
CA ALA A 44 3.49 15.06 4.04
C ALA A 44 3.38 15.51 5.50
N SER A 45 2.16 15.68 6.03
CA SER A 45 1.93 16.03 7.43
C SER A 45 2.38 14.92 8.39
N VAL A 46 2.13 13.65 8.03
CA VAL A 46 2.61 12.50 8.80
C VAL A 46 4.13 12.42 8.77
N LEU A 47 4.75 12.58 7.61
CA LEU A 47 6.21 12.60 7.47
C LEU A 47 6.84 13.71 8.31
N HIS A 48 6.28 14.92 8.26
CA HIS A 48 6.72 16.04 9.09
C HIS A 48 6.70 15.69 10.59
N LEU A 49 5.63 15.07 11.09
CA LEU A 49 5.57 14.64 12.50
C LEU A 49 6.63 13.59 12.85
N PHE A 50 6.86 12.61 11.97
CA PHE A 50 7.86 11.59 12.22
C PHE A 50 9.28 12.15 12.27
N ILE A 51 9.61 13.10 11.41
CA ILE A 51 10.95 13.70 11.35
C ILE A 51 11.15 14.69 12.51
N PHE A 52 10.28 15.67 12.66
CA PHE A 52 10.52 16.82 13.54
C PHE A 52 10.03 16.63 14.97
N LYS A 53 8.92 15.93 15.17
CA LYS A 53 8.30 15.78 16.51
C LYS A 53 8.62 14.45 17.17
N LEU A 54 8.48 13.35 16.45
CA LEU A 54 8.68 12.01 17.02
C LEU A 54 10.13 11.55 16.95
N LYS A 55 10.98 12.16 16.12
CA LYS A 55 12.38 11.77 15.90
C LYS A 55 12.45 10.24 15.71
N PHE A 56 11.93 9.74 14.56
CA PHE A 56 11.68 8.32 14.30
C PHE A 56 12.86 7.40 14.63
N TRP A 57 14.10 7.90 14.51
CA TRP A 57 15.34 7.16 14.82
C TRP A 57 15.52 6.86 16.33
N LYS A 58 14.83 7.60 17.23
CA LYS A 58 14.80 7.37 18.68
C LYS A 58 13.50 6.73 19.14
N SER A 59 12.64 6.33 18.24
CA SER A 59 11.27 5.96 18.52
C SER A 59 11.07 4.45 18.64
N ASN A 60 9.85 4.06 19.01
CA ASN A 60 9.45 2.65 19.15
C ASN A 60 9.40 1.94 17.79
N THR A 61 9.55 0.61 17.82
CA THR A 61 9.50 -0.31 16.65
C THR A 61 8.40 0.06 15.63
N ASN A 62 7.19 0.31 16.09
CA ASN A 62 6.07 0.65 15.21
C ASN A 62 6.28 1.93 14.43
N ASN A 63 6.82 2.95 15.06
CA ASN A 63 7.01 4.25 14.41
C ASN A 63 8.02 4.16 13.26
N ILE A 64 8.99 3.26 13.36
CA ILE A 64 9.97 3.01 12.30
C ILE A 64 9.31 2.32 11.11
N PHE A 65 8.48 1.32 11.33
CA PHE A 65 7.73 0.67 10.23
C PHE A 65 6.75 1.63 9.57
N LEU A 66 6.03 2.42 10.36
CA LEU A 66 5.10 3.43 9.85
C LEU A 66 5.81 4.57 9.11
N PHE A 67 7.01 4.96 9.54
CA PHE A 67 7.84 5.92 8.80
C PHE A 67 8.22 5.38 7.41
N ASN A 68 8.64 4.12 7.32
CA ASN A 68 8.97 3.49 6.05
C ASN A 68 7.73 3.34 5.14
N LEU A 69 6.56 3.10 5.72
CA LEU A 69 5.30 3.05 4.98
C LEU A 69 5.00 4.42 4.35
N VAL A 70 5.04 5.51 5.14
CA VAL A 70 4.90 6.88 4.63
C VAL A 70 5.93 7.21 3.53
N LEU A 71 7.16 6.73 3.69
CA LEU A 71 8.18 6.93 2.67
C LEU A 71 7.80 6.26 1.35
N ALA A 72 7.29 5.02 1.41
CA ALA A 72 6.78 4.32 0.24
C ALA A 72 5.61 5.08 -0.41
N ASP A 73 4.67 5.57 0.38
CA ASP A 73 3.53 6.35 -0.13
C ASP A 73 3.96 7.63 -0.84
N ILE A 74 4.92 8.37 -0.28
CA ILE A 74 5.47 9.57 -0.92
C ILE A 74 6.11 9.23 -2.27
N LEU A 75 6.85 8.12 -2.36
CA LEU A 75 7.43 7.67 -3.63
C LEU A 75 6.34 7.35 -4.67
N LEU A 76 5.24 6.71 -4.26
CA LEU A 76 4.08 6.50 -5.13
C LEU A 76 3.47 7.82 -5.59
N LEU A 77 3.25 8.74 -4.67
CA LEU A 77 2.61 10.03 -4.96
C LEU A 77 3.38 10.84 -6.01
N PHE A 78 4.71 10.73 -6.07
CA PHE A 78 5.49 11.33 -7.17
C PHE A 78 5.22 10.68 -8.53
N CYS A 79 4.82 9.42 -8.56
CA CYS A 79 4.54 8.70 -9.79
C CYS A 79 3.11 8.94 -10.33
N LEU A 80 2.14 9.24 -9.46
CA LEU A 80 0.74 9.36 -9.86
C LEU A 80 0.47 10.46 -10.90
N PRO A 81 1.04 11.69 -10.82
CA PRO A 81 0.82 12.71 -11.84
C PRO A 81 1.33 12.29 -13.21
N ILE A 82 2.49 11.61 -13.26
CA ILE A 82 3.09 11.13 -14.51
C ILE A 82 2.19 10.05 -15.13
N LYS A 83 1.69 9.12 -14.31
CA LYS A 83 0.77 8.06 -14.76
C LYS A 83 -0.57 8.64 -15.22
N ALA A 84 -1.11 9.61 -14.50
CA ALA A 84 -2.33 10.29 -14.89
C ALA A 84 -2.16 11.02 -16.23
N TYR A 85 -1.03 11.67 -16.45
CA TYR A 85 -0.71 12.32 -17.71
C TYR A 85 -0.70 11.34 -18.89
N THR A 86 -0.04 10.17 -18.76
CA THR A 86 -0.06 9.15 -19.83
C THR A 86 -1.49 8.69 -20.15
N TYR A 87 -2.34 8.52 -19.14
CA TYR A 87 -3.73 8.13 -19.33
C TYR A 87 -4.57 9.22 -20.01
N ILE A 88 -4.30 10.51 -19.74
CA ILE A 88 -4.96 11.65 -20.41
C ILE A 88 -4.60 11.67 -21.90
N GLN A 89 -3.36 11.35 -22.25
CA GLN A 89 -2.90 11.24 -23.65
C GLN A 89 -3.53 10.04 -24.38
N GLY A 90 -4.18 9.15 -23.68
CA GLY A 90 -4.77 7.96 -24.27
C GLY A 90 -3.78 6.81 -24.39
N GLU A 91 -2.66 6.88 -23.69
CA GLU A 91 -1.65 5.81 -23.62
C GLU A 91 -1.80 5.03 -22.31
N ARG A 92 -1.78 3.72 -22.36
CA ARG A 92 -1.74 2.87 -21.16
C ARG A 92 -0.36 2.90 -20.48
N ARG A 93 0.68 3.13 -21.26
CA ARG A 93 2.07 3.27 -20.79
C ARG A 93 2.73 4.42 -21.54
N SER A 94 3.73 5.04 -20.89
CA SER A 94 4.50 6.10 -21.53
C SER A 94 5.29 5.55 -22.73
N SER A 95 5.23 6.25 -23.83
CA SER A 95 6.04 5.97 -25.02
C SER A 95 7.55 6.18 -24.78
N ASN A 96 7.91 6.94 -23.75
CA ASN A 96 9.31 7.09 -23.33
C ASN A 96 9.77 5.88 -22.53
N ASN A 97 10.73 5.11 -23.06
CA ASN A 97 11.25 3.88 -22.45
C ASN A 97 11.76 4.08 -21.03
N THR A 98 12.53 5.12 -20.76
CA THR A 98 13.10 5.39 -19.43
C THR A 98 11.99 5.72 -18.42
N VAL A 99 11.06 6.59 -18.80
CA VAL A 99 9.91 6.96 -17.96
C VAL A 99 9.04 5.75 -17.71
N CYS A 100 8.74 4.94 -18.74
CA CYS A 100 7.94 3.73 -18.62
C CYS A 100 8.54 2.74 -17.61
N LYS A 101 9.83 2.41 -17.78
CA LYS A 101 10.54 1.47 -16.88
C LYS A 101 10.65 2.01 -15.45
N ALA A 102 11.00 3.29 -15.29
CA ALA A 102 11.08 3.92 -13.99
C ALA A 102 9.71 3.90 -13.26
N MET A 103 8.63 4.21 -13.97
CA MET A 103 7.28 4.17 -13.43
C MET A 103 6.89 2.76 -12.97
N LEU A 104 7.13 1.75 -13.80
CA LEU A 104 6.84 0.36 -13.44
C LEU A 104 7.63 -0.07 -12.21
N PHE A 105 8.92 0.23 -12.17
CA PHE A 105 9.78 -0.05 -11.02
C PHE A 105 9.24 0.59 -9.74
N MET A 106 8.96 1.88 -9.77
CA MET A 106 8.48 2.62 -8.61
C MET A 106 7.11 2.12 -8.13
N LEU A 107 6.18 1.81 -9.04
CA LEU A 107 4.87 1.27 -8.69
C LEU A 107 4.97 -0.11 -8.05
N PHE A 108 5.82 -0.99 -8.56
CA PHE A 108 6.06 -2.32 -7.97
C PHE A 108 6.77 -2.23 -6.62
N LEU A 109 7.80 -1.39 -6.54
CA LEU A 109 8.57 -1.18 -5.31
C LEU A 109 7.68 -0.65 -4.18
N ASN A 110 6.89 0.39 -4.47
CA ASN A 110 5.95 0.95 -3.51
C ASN A 110 4.94 -0.10 -3.02
N ARG A 111 4.27 -0.78 -3.95
CA ARG A 111 3.30 -1.82 -3.61
C ARG A 111 3.91 -2.90 -2.71
N GLY A 112 5.10 -3.39 -3.05
CA GLY A 112 5.83 -4.36 -2.25
C GLY A 112 6.18 -3.82 -0.87
N ALA A 113 6.61 -2.56 -0.77
CA ALA A 113 6.96 -1.90 0.48
C ALA A 113 5.73 -1.72 1.40
N SER A 114 4.63 -1.17 0.88
CA SER A 114 3.39 -1.00 1.65
C SER A 114 2.90 -2.33 2.21
N ILE A 115 2.80 -3.36 1.38
CA ILE A 115 2.38 -4.69 1.81
C ILE A 115 3.32 -5.28 2.87
N ALA A 116 4.63 -5.17 2.68
CA ALA A 116 5.62 -5.72 3.61
C ALA A 116 5.56 -5.01 4.97
N PHE A 117 5.52 -3.66 4.99
CA PHE A 117 5.49 -2.89 6.24
C PHE A 117 4.17 -3.04 7.00
N LEU A 118 3.03 -3.13 6.32
CA LEU A 118 1.74 -3.46 6.93
C LEU A 118 1.75 -4.85 7.54
N THR A 119 2.35 -5.83 6.86
CA THR A 119 2.47 -7.20 7.34
C THR A 119 3.34 -7.30 8.59
N VAL A 120 4.53 -6.68 8.58
CA VAL A 120 5.43 -6.69 9.74
C VAL A 120 4.81 -5.94 10.92
N THR A 121 4.08 -4.86 10.68
CA THR A 121 3.32 -4.16 11.73
C THR A 121 2.27 -5.08 12.36
N SER A 122 1.57 -5.87 11.56
CA SER A 122 0.58 -6.84 12.06
C SER A 122 1.22 -8.00 12.83
N ILE A 123 2.37 -8.48 12.38
CA ILE A 123 3.18 -9.49 13.08
C ILE A 123 3.66 -8.94 14.44
N ASP A 124 4.14 -7.69 14.49
CA ASP A 124 4.54 -7.05 15.75
C ASP A 124 3.36 -7.00 16.75
N ARG A 125 2.17 -6.62 16.28
CA ARG A 125 0.98 -6.65 17.11
C ARG A 125 0.61 -8.05 17.58
N TYR A 126 0.70 -9.03 16.70
CA TYR A 126 0.43 -10.42 17.06
C TYR A 126 1.34 -10.90 18.21
N PHE A 127 2.64 -10.71 18.11
CA PHE A 127 3.56 -11.14 19.15
C PHE A 127 3.38 -10.36 20.47
N ASN A 128 3.14 -9.05 20.39
CA ASN A 128 2.91 -8.25 21.59
C ASN A 128 1.62 -8.62 22.33
N VAL A 129 0.60 -9.11 21.63
CA VAL A 129 -0.73 -9.38 22.18
C VAL A 129 -0.92 -10.87 22.53
N VAL A 130 -0.55 -11.76 21.61
CA VAL A 130 -0.82 -13.20 21.77
C VAL A 130 0.28 -13.89 22.57
N HIS A 131 1.54 -13.49 22.37
CA HIS A 131 2.71 -14.12 22.99
C HIS A 131 3.63 -13.13 23.74
N PRO A 132 3.13 -12.40 24.74
CA PRO A 132 3.93 -11.38 25.45
C PRO A 132 5.12 -11.98 26.21
N GLY A 133 5.11 -13.28 26.49
CA GLY A 133 6.20 -14.00 27.20
C GLY A 133 7.38 -14.41 26.31
N ARG A 134 7.28 -14.36 24.99
CA ARG A 134 8.38 -14.74 24.08
C ARG A 134 9.38 -13.60 23.87
N LYS A 135 10.20 -13.35 24.90
CA LYS A 135 11.18 -12.23 24.94
C LYS A 135 12.14 -12.22 23.75
N ASN A 136 12.53 -13.37 23.21
CA ASN A 136 13.50 -13.45 22.10
C ASN A 136 12.93 -12.95 20.77
N LEU A 137 11.68 -13.29 20.44
CA LEU A 137 11.00 -12.80 19.24
C LEU A 137 10.70 -11.30 19.34
N LEU A 138 10.28 -10.85 20.52
CA LEU A 138 10.08 -9.42 20.78
C LEU A 138 11.39 -8.63 20.70
N LYS A 139 12.52 -9.20 21.12
CA LYS A 139 13.86 -8.60 20.92
C LYS A 139 14.24 -8.52 19.45
N ALA A 140 13.92 -9.52 18.64
CA ALA A 140 14.17 -9.49 17.20
C ALA A 140 13.36 -8.38 16.52
N LEU A 141 12.08 -8.25 16.84
CA LEU A 141 11.22 -7.17 16.28
C LEU A 141 11.64 -5.78 16.75
N LYS A 142 12.25 -5.64 17.94
CA LYS A 142 12.84 -4.38 18.41
C LYS A 142 14.02 -3.89 17.55
N LYS A 143 14.62 -4.76 16.74
CA LYS A 143 15.61 -4.38 15.71
C LYS A 143 14.94 -3.86 14.43
N SER A 144 13.89 -3.07 14.59
CA SER A 144 13.08 -2.53 13.49
C SER A 144 13.85 -1.76 12.41
N PRO A 145 14.93 -1.00 12.68
CA PRO A 145 15.73 -0.41 11.63
C PRO A 145 16.39 -1.47 10.73
N GLN A 146 16.93 -2.54 11.34
CA GLN A 146 17.56 -3.63 10.60
C GLN A 146 16.53 -4.40 9.76
N ILE A 147 15.34 -4.66 10.30
CA ILE A 147 14.24 -5.29 9.57
C ILE A 147 13.82 -4.41 8.39
N SER A 148 13.71 -3.10 8.58
CA SER A 148 13.37 -2.16 7.51
C SER A 148 14.41 -2.17 6.38
N ILE A 149 15.71 -2.17 6.73
CA ILE A 149 16.78 -2.28 5.74
C ILE A 149 16.70 -3.61 4.98
N ILE A 150 16.46 -4.72 5.68
CA ILE A 150 16.32 -6.04 5.05
C ILE A 150 15.12 -6.05 4.08
N ILE A 151 13.99 -5.46 4.47
CA ILE A 151 12.81 -5.36 3.60
C ILE A 151 13.16 -4.61 2.31
N TRP A 152 13.81 -3.45 2.40
CA TRP A 152 14.23 -2.68 1.21
C TRP A 152 15.23 -3.46 0.36
N LEU A 153 16.23 -4.10 0.98
CA LEU A 153 17.24 -4.91 0.27
C LEU A 153 16.64 -6.14 -0.41
N LEU A 154 15.53 -6.71 0.09
CA LEU A 154 14.82 -7.80 -0.56
C LEU A 154 13.90 -7.29 -1.68
N LEU A 155 13.25 -6.15 -1.48
CA LEU A 155 12.31 -5.61 -2.48
C LEU A 155 13.03 -5.09 -3.73
N LEU A 156 14.19 -4.45 -3.59
CA LEU A 156 14.95 -3.93 -4.73
C LEU A 156 15.25 -5.02 -5.78
N PRO A 157 15.90 -6.15 -5.46
CA PRO A 157 16.15 -7.19 -6.46
C PRO A 157 14.88 -7.87 -6.97
N LEU A 158 13.82 -7.97 -6.15
CA LEU A 158 12.54 -8.53 -6.59
C LEU A 158 11.83 -7.64 -7.63
N THR A 159 12.13 -6.35 -7.68
CA THR A 159 11.57 -5.43 -8.67
C THR A 159 12.39 -5.37 -9.97
N ILE A 160 13.63 -5.88 -9.99
CA ILE A 160 14.49 -5.89 -11.19
C ILE A 160 13.82 -6.57 -12.39
N PRO A 161 13.14 -7.73 -12.28
CA PRO A 161 12.47 -8.35 -13.42
C PRO A 161 11.46 -7.44 -14.12
N THR A 162 10.85 -6.48 -13.39
CA THR A 162 9.93 -5.51 -14.01
C THR A 162 10.65 -4.49 -14.89
N MET A 163 11.93 -4.21 -14.63
CA MET A 163 12.76 -3.32 -15.44
C MET A 163 13.38 -4.03 -16.64
N LEU A 164 13.67 -5.32 -16.50
CA LEU A 164 14.28 -6.13 -17.57
C LEU A 164 13.30 -6.42 -18.69
N LYS A 165 11.99 -6.38 -18.40
CA LYS A 165 10.99 -6.55 -19.45
C LYS A 165 11.07 -5.42 -20.46
N THR A 166 11.35 -5.76 -21.70
CA THR A 166 11.15 -4.88 -22.85
C THR A 166 9.66 -4.89 -23.19
N PHE A 167 8.94 -3.90 -22.68
CA PHE A 167 7.60 -3.63 -23.20
C PHE A 167 7.79 -2.95 -24.55
N GLU A 168 7.21 -3.49 -25.59
CA GLU A 168 7.23 -2.88 -26.91
C GLU A 168 6.63 -1.47 -26.87
N CYS A 169 5.63 -1.25 -26.01
CA CYS A 169 5.08 0.09 -25.73
C CYS A 169 6.07 1.09 -25.11
N CYS A 170 7.13 0.62 -24.46
CA CYS A 170 8.16 1.50 -23.91
C CYS A 170 9.28 1.78 -24.91
N ASN A 171 9.28 1.15 -26.08
CA ASN A 171 10.25 1.36 -27.17
C ASN A 171 9.53 1.91 -28.38
N SER A 172 9.43 3.23 -28.50
CA SER A 172 8.88 3.91 -29.68
C SER A 172 9.79 3.82 -30.93
N HIS A 173 10.94 3.22 -30.85
CA HIS A 173 11.80 2.89 -31.99
C HIS A 173 11.66 1.41 -32.30
N ILE A 174 10.72 1.10 -33.19
CA ILE A 174 10.75 -0.10 -34.01
C ILE A 174 11.84 0.11 -35.06
N SER A 175 13.06 -0.03 -34.67
CA SER A 175 14.17 -0.27 -35.57
C SER A 175 14.93 -1.40 -34.93
N ASP A 176 14.63 -2.57 -35.40
CA ASP A 176 15.51 -3.67 -35.67
C ASP A 176 14.71 -4.96 -35.56
N ILE A 177 14.24 -5.38 -36.74
CA ILE A 177 13.93 -6.78 -36.99
C ILE A 177 15.27 -7.52 -36.85
N HIS A 178 15.76 -7.62 -35.60
CA HIS A 178 16.84 -8.52 -35.28
C HIS A 178 16.27 -9.92 -35.12
N GLU A 179 16.79 -10.80 -35.95
CA GLU A 179 16.74 -12.25 -35.95
C GLU A 179 16.48 -12.79 -34.52
N LYS A 180 15.30 -13.39 -34.34
CA LYS A 180 14.88 -14.02 -33.08
C LYS A 180 15.81 -15.22 -32.80
N ASN A 181 16.89 -14.98 -32.07
CA ASN A 181 17.65 -16.07 -31.49
C ASN A 181 16.78 -16.78 -30.45
N SER A 182 16.68 -18.09 -30.53
CA SER A 182 15.86 -18.92 -29.61
C SER A 182 16.22 -18.72 -28.14
N THR A 183 17.43 -18.27 -27.84
CA THR A 183 17.90 -17.92 -26.50
C THR A 183 17.22 -16.66 -25.94
N ASP A 184 16.95 -15.66 -26.79
CA ASP A 184 16.27 -14.41 -26.36
C ASP A 184 14.81 -14.61 -26.02
N THR A 185 14.12 -15.52 -26.70
CA THR A 185 12.73 -15.88 -26.38
C THR A 185 12.64 -16.61 -25.05
N LEU A 186 13.53 -17.56 -24.78
CA LEU A 186 13.58 -18.28 -23.51
C LEU A 186 13.82 -17.34 -22.32
N VAL A 187 14.74 -16.40 -22.45
CA VAL A 187 15.05 -15.41 -21.40
C VAL A 187 13.83 -14.50 -21.14
N LYS A 188 13.12 -14.06 -22.19
CA LYS A 188 11.91 -13.27 -22.07
C LYS A 188 10.82 -14.03 -21.30
N ASP A 189 10.58 -15.28 -21.65
CA ASP A 189 9.55 -16.13 -21.02
C ASP A 189 9.88 -16.38 -19.54
N VAL A 190 11.14 -16.61 -19.20
CA VAL A 190 11.60 -16.78 -17.81
C VAL A 190 11.40 -15.50 -17.04
N VAL A 191 11.78 -14.34 -17.57
CA VAL A 191 11.61 -13.02 -16.90
C VAL A 191 10.13 -12.71 -16.66
N ASP A 192 9.27 -13.01 -17.63
CA ASP A 192 7.83 -12.81 -17.50
C ASP A 192 7.23 -13.73 -16.45
N SER A 193 7.61 -15.01 -16.45
CA SER A 193 7.17 -15.97 -15.42
C SER A 193 7.64 -15.56 -14.02
N MET A 194 8.89 -15.15 -13.86
CA MET A 194 9.40 -14.65 -12.59
C MET A 194 8.63 -13.42 -12.10
N ARG A 195 8.33 -12.49 -12.98
CA ARG A 195 7.54 -11.31 -12.61
C ARG A 195 6.15 -11.68 -12.10
N GLU A 196 5.45 -12.60 -12.76
CA GLU A 196 4.13 -13.05 -12.30
C GLU A 196 4.24 -13.78 -10.95
N VAL A 197 5.21 -14.66 -10.78
CA VAL A 197 5.45 -15.33 -9.49
C VAL A 197 5.72 -14.31 -8.38
N VAL A 198 6.56 -13.32 -8.62
CA VAL A 198 6.85 -12.24 -7.65
C VAL A 198 5.57 -11.46 -7.34
N PHE A 199 4.79 -11.08 -8.37
CA PHE A 199 3.54 -10.33 -8.18
C PHE A 199 2.55 -11.07 -7.27
N PHE A 200 2.33 -12.35 -7.50
CA PHE A 200 1.38 -13.14 -6.70
C PHE A 200 1.92 -13.47 -5.32
N THR A 201 3.19 -13.83 -5.19
CA THR A 201 3.79 -14.16 -3.88
C THR A 201 3.86 -12.95 -2.96
N GLN A 202 4.15 -11.76 -3.47
CA GLN A 202 4.14 -10.51 -2.69
C GLN A 202 2.77 -10.17 -2.09
N ILE A 203 1.69 -10.73 -2.60
CA ILE A 203 0.33 -10.47 -2.12
C ILE A 203 -0.22 -11.66 -1.33
N LEU A 204 -0.14 -12.86 -1.87
CA LEU A 204 -0.77 -14.05 -1.27
C LEU A 204 -0.12 -14.44 0.05
N ILE A 205 1.23 -14.44 0.12
CA ILE A 205 1.94 -14.79 1.36
C ILE A 205 1.61 -13.80 2.49
N PRO A 206 1.75 -12.48 2.32
CA PRO A 206 1.35 -11.51 3.32
C PRO A 206 -0.14 -11.60 3.70
N PHE A 207 -1.02 -11.84 2.73
CA PHE A 207 -2.45 -11.99 3.02
C PHE A 207 -2.72 -13.16 3.97
N ILE A 208 -2.12 -14.33 3.74
CA ILE A 208 -2.24 -15.49 4.63
C ILE A 208 -1.73 -15.14 6.04
N ILE A 209 -0.58 -14.46 6.13
CA ILE A 209 -0.01 -14.02 7.42
C ILE A 209 -0.96 -13.04 8.13
N LEU A 210 -1.53 -12.08 7.41
CA LEU A 210 -2.48 -11.10 7.95
C LEU A 210 -3.74 -11.78 8.49
N VAL A 211 -4.33 -12.71 7.73
CA VAL A 211 -5.48 -13.51 8.16
C VAL A 211 -5.15 -14.27 9.45
N TYR A 212 -4.01 -14.97 9.47
CA TYR A 212 -3.55 -15.70 10.63
C TYR A 212 -3.41 -14.79 11.86
N CYS A 213 -2.68 -13.68 11.74
CA CYS A 213 -2.49 -12.72 12.82
C CYS A 213 -3.83 -12.17 13.33
N THR A 214 -4.73 -11.79 12.42
CA THR A 214 -6.03 -11.23 12.75
C THR A 214 -6.90 -12.21 13.52
N VAL A 215 -7.04 -13.43 13.03
CA VAL A 215 -7.85 -14.48 13.70
C VAL A 215 -7.34 -14.76 15.11
N HIS A 216 -6.02 -14.90 15.28
CA HIS A 216 -5.44 -15.18 16.59
C HIS A 216 -5.57 -14.01 17.58
N ILE A 217 -5.39 -12.77 17.13
CA ILE A 217 -5.58 -11.56 17.97
C ILE A 217 -7.05 -11.43 18.37
N VAL A 218 -8.00 -11.62 17.45
CA VAL A 218 -9.44 -11.58 17.73
C VAL A 218 -9.84 -12.68 18.71
N ASN A 219 -9.36 -13.91 18.50
CA ASN A 219 -9.63 -15.02 19.41
C ASN A 219 -9.05 -14.76 20.82
N ARG A 220 -7.92 -14.09 20.91
CA ARG A 220 -7.34 -13.68 22.21
C ARG A 220 -8.21 -12.65 22.92
N LEU A 221 -8.82 -11.71 22.16
CA LEU A 221 -9.75 -10.72 22.72
C LEU A 221 -10.99 -11.38 23.29
N ARG A 222 -11.54 -12.39 22.61
CA ARG A 222 -12.73 -13.11 23.05
C ARG A 222 -12.51 -13.89 24.36
N LYS A 223 -11.29 -14.35 24.61
CA LYS A 223 -10.93 -15.21 25.77
C LYS A 223 -10.51 -14.42 27.02
N LYS A 224 -10.20 -13.12 26.93
CA LYS A 224 -9.73 -12.32 28.09
C LYS A 224 -10.84 -11.60 28.82
N THR A 225 -10.82 -11.73 30.14
CA THR A 225 -11.61 -10.94 31.11
C THR A 225 -10.92 -9.60 31.42
N VAL A 226 -11.66 -8.65 31.81
CA VAL A 226 -11.63 -7.20 32.10
C VAL A 226 -10.32 -6.38 32.14
N GLY A 227 -9.16 -6.88 32.58
CA GLY A 227 -8.03 -6.00 32.94
C GLY A 227 -7.25 -5.32 31.79
N ASP A 228 -7.05 -5.96 30.62
CA ASP A 228 -6.21 -5.49 29.49
C ASP A 228 -7.03 -5.21 28.21
N ARG A 229 -8.33 -5.10 28.35
CA ARG A 229 -9.28 -5.08 27.22
C ARG A 229 -9.09 -3.88 26.28
N THR A 230 -8.65 -2.73 26.81
CA THR A 230 -8.48 -1.50 25.99
C THR A 230 -7.30 -1.60 25.03
N LYS A 231 -6.14 -2.10 25.49
CA LYS A 231 -4.95 -2.30 24.64
C LYS A 231 -5.24 -3.35 23.57
N LEU A 232 -5.94 -4.42 23.97
CA LEU A 232 -6.31 -5.52 23.09
C LEU A 232 -7.32 -5.08 22.02
N LYS A 233 -8.36 -4.30 22.38
CA LYS A 233 -9.32 -3.72 21.42
C LYS A 233 -8.62 -2.86 20.37
N ARG A 234 -7.62 -2.06 20.76
CA ARG A 234 -6.82 -1.24 19.82
C ARG A 234 -6.02 -2.12 18.85
N ALA A 235 -5.40 -3.19 19.35
CA ALA A 235 -4.65 -4.12 18.50
C ALA A 235 -5.58 -4.84 17.50
N VAL A 236 -6.75 -5.29 17.96
CA VAL A 236 -7.78 -5.88 17.09
C VAL A 236 -8.21 -4.88 16.02
N PHE A 237 -8.55 -3.66 16.42
CA PHE A 237 -9.01 -2.63 15.50
C PHE A 237 -7.95 -2.32 14.43
N LEU A 238 -6.69 -2.17 14.84
CA LEU A 238 -5.57 -1.95 13.91
C LEU A 238 -5.45 -3.08 12.89
N VAL A 239 -5.34 -4.33 13.36
CA VAL A 239 -5.12 -5.47 12.47
C VAL A 239 -6.32 -5.70 11.55
N THR A 240 -7.54 -5.45 12.06
CA THR A 240 -8.75 -5.49 11.24
C THR A 240 -8.75 -4.37 10.19
N ALA A 241 -8.35 -3.15 10.55
CA ALA A 241 -8.24 -2.04 9.59
C ALA A 241 -7.22 -2.36 8.49
N VAL A 242 -6.05 -2.87 8.85
CA VAL A 242 -5.03 -3.34 7.87
C VAL A 242 -5.60 -4.42 6.96
N MET A 243 -6.36 -5.40 7.51
CA MET A 243 -7.02 -6.44 6.72
C MET A 243 -8.03 -5.86 5.74
N VAL A 244 -8.85 -4.89 6.18
CA VAL A 244 -9.84 -4.24 5.32
C VAL A 244 -9.16 -3.49 4.18
N VAL A 245 -8.14 -2.67 4.48
CA VAL A 245 -7.37 -1.94 3.46
C VAL A 245 -6.73 -2.91 2.48
N PHE A 246 -6.07 -3.96 2.98
CA PHE A 246 -5.45 -4.97 2.14
C PHE A 246 -6.46 -5.66 1.21
N SER A 247 -7.60 -6.09 1.77
CA SER A 247 -8.64 -6.78 1.01
C SER A 247 -9.31 -5.88 -0.03
N PHE A 248 -9.45 -4.60 0.25
CA PHE A 248 -10.10 -3.66 -0.65
C PHE A 248 -9.15 -3.12 -1.73
N CYS A 249 -7.90 -2.82 -1.37
CA CYS A 249 -6.95 -2.20 -2.30
C CYS A 249 -6.18 -3.24 -3.14
N PHE A 250 -5.74 -4.35 -2.54
CA PHE A 250 -4.80 -5.25 -3.23
C PHE A 250 -5.44 -6.54 -3.79
N LEU A 251 -6.40 -7.16 -3.09
CA LEU A 251 -7.00 -8.41 -3.57
C LEU A 251 -7.76 -8.25 -4.91
N PRO A 252 -8.60 -7.21 -5.12
CA PRO A 252 -9.33 -7.07 -6.38
C PRO A 252 -8.40 -6.95 -7.57
N CYS A 253 -7.31 -6.18 -7.44
CA CYS A 253 -6.29 -6.04 -8.47
C CYS A 253 -5.57 -7.37 -8.76
N THR A 254 -5.34 -8.18 -7.72
CA THR A 254 -4.71 -9.50 -7.87
C THR A 254 -5.62 -10.48 -8.61
N ILE A 255 -6.91 -10.48 -8.28
CA ILE A 255 -7.92 -11.29 -8.97
C ILE A 255 -8.02 -10.86 -10.44
N ALA A 256 -8.08 -9.55 -10.71
CA ALA A 256 -8.12 -9.05 -12.09
C ALA A 256 -6.86 -9.45 -12.89
N ARG A 257 -5.69 -9.46 -12.24
CA ARG A 257 -4.45 -9.96 -12.88
C ARG A 257 -4.54 -11.43 -13.21
N MET A 258 -5.07 -12.26 -12.30
CA MET A 258 -5.31 -13.68 -12.58
C MET A 258 -6.26 -13.87 -13.76
N VAL A 259 -7.39 -13.16 -13.77
CA VAL A 259 -8.35 -13.22 -14.88
C VAL A 259 -7.70 -12.83 -16.21
N LEU A 260 -6.92 -11.74 -16.21
CA LEU A 260 -6.20 -11.29 -17.40
C LEU A 260 -5.21 -12.36 -17.92
N LEU A 261 -4.50 -13.04 -17.03
CA LEU A 261 -3.58 -14.11 -17.40
C LEU A 261 -4.33 -15.33 -17.97
N ILE A 262 -5.43 -15.75 -17.33
CA ILE A 262 -6.26 -16.86 -17.81
C ILE A 262 -6.81 -16.55 -19.19
N VAL A 263 -7.34 -15.36 -19.42
CA VAL A 263 -7.90 -14.94 -20.70
C VAL A 263 -6.82 -14.94 -21.80
N ARG A 264 -5.59 -14.56 -21.47
CA ARG A 264 -4.45 -14.59 -22.40
C ARG A 264 -3.97 -16.02 -22.71
N VAL A 265 -3.83 -16.86 -21.69
CA VAL A 265 -3.38 -18.25 -21.85
C VAL A 265 -4.40 -19.10 -22.63
N GLN A 266 -5.68 -18.83 -22.42
CA GLN A 266 -6.76 -19.52 -23.15
C GLN A 266 -7.04 -18.92 -24.55
N GLU A 267 -6.27 -17.91 -24.96
CA GLU A 267 -6.42 -17.21 -26.23
C GLU A 267 -7.87 -16.77 -26.52
N LEU A 268 -8.59 -16.39 -25.46
CA LEU A 268 -9.94 -15.86 -25.61
C LEU A 268 -9.88 -14.57 -26.43
N GLY A 269 -10.86 -14.38 -27.33
CA GLY A 269 -10.84 -13.31 -28.34
C GLY A 269 -10.47 -11.92 -27.78
N LEU A 270 -9.92 -11.06 -28.64
CA LEU A 270 -9.36 -9.73 -28.31
C LEU A 270 -10.26 -8.87 -27.44
N THR A 271 -11.59 -8.93 -27.66
CA THR A 271 -12.58 -8.19 -26.85
C THR A 271 -12.55 -8.58 -25.38
N TYR A 272 -12.34 -9.85 -25.05
CA TYR A 272 -12.26 -10.31 -23.64
C TYR A 272 -10.92 -9.91 -23.02
N GLN A 273 -9.84 -9.98 -23.79
CA GLN A 273 -8.52 -9.54 -23.34
C GLN A 273 -8.50 -8.04 -23.03
N ASP A 274 -9.10 -7.21 -23.90
CA ASP A 274 -9.23 -5.77 -23.70
C ASP A 274 -10.07 -5.43 -22.47
N LYS A 275 -11.23 -6.08 -22.30
CA LYS A 275 -12.06 -5.89 -21.08
C LYS A 275 -11.33 -6.28 -19.80
N ALA A 276 -10.62 -7.41 -19.78
CA ALA A 276 -9.85 -7.84 -18.63
C ALA A 276 -8.69 -6.89 -18.34
N ALA A 277 -8.03 -6.36 -19.36
CA ALA A 277 -6.97 -5.38 -19.23
C ALA A 277 -7.47 -4.04 -18.66
N LYS A 278 -8.60 -3.52 -19.15
CA LYS A 278 -9.26 -2.32 -18.60
C LYS A 278 -9.66 -2.49 -17.14
N ALA A 279 -10.25 -3.64 -16.80
CA ALA A 279 -10.61 -3.96 -15.42
C ALA A 279 -9.38 -4.01 -14.51
N PHE A 280 -8.29 -4.64 -14.97
CA PHE A 280 -7.04 -4.67 -14.23
C PHE A 280 -6.46 -3.26 -14.02
N ASP A 281 -6.42 -2.43 -15.05
CA ASP A 281 -5.92 -1.05 -14.95
C ASP A 281 -6.76 -0.20 -13.98
N GLY A 282 -8.10 -0.34 -14.00
CA GLY A 282 -8.99 0.36 -13.06
C GLY A 282 -8.81 -0.10 -11.62
N LEU A 283 -8.68 -1.40 -11.39
CA LEU A 283 -8.44 -1.95 -10.05
C LEU A 283 -7.00 -1.67 -9.56
N MET A 284 -6.05 -1.46 -10.49
CA MET A 284 -4.73 -0.93 -10.15
C MET A 284 -4.83 0.51 -9.64
N VAL A 285 -5.64 1.35 -10.27
CA VAL A 285 -5.91 2.73 -9.79
C VAL A 285 -6.59 2.70 -8.42
N LEU A 286 -7.54 1.78 -8.20
CA LEU A 286 -8.16 1.59 -6.89
C LEU A 286 -7.12 1.22 -5.83
N SER A 287 -6.10 0.43 -6.18
CA SER A 287 -5.06 0.04 -5.22
C SER A 287 -4.24 1.21 -4.71
N TYR A 288 -4.16 2.34 -5.44
CA TYR A 288 -3.47 3.55 -4.98
C TYR A 288 -4.22 4.29 -3.85
N MET A 289 -5.44 3.88 -3.52
CA MET A 289 -6.16 4.40 -2.36
C MET A 289 -5.52 3.99 -1.03
N ASP A 290 -4.60 3.02 -1.01
CA ASP A 290 -3.84 2.64 0.18
C ASP A 290 -3.14 3.85 0.81
N CYS A 291 -2.50 4.70 0.00
CA CYS A 291 -1.83 5.92 0.49
C CYS A 291 -2.79 6.97 1.11
N LEU A 292 -4.10 6.92 0.83
CA LEU A 292 -5.11 7.70 1.56
C LEU A 292 -5.51 7.06 2.89
N LEU A 293 -5.53 5.73 2.93
CA LEU A 293 -6.00 4.96 4.08
C LEU A 293 -4.90 4.75 5.13
N ASP A 294 -3.63 4.72 4.71
CA ASP A 294 -2.48 4.51 5.59
C ASP A 294 -2.34 5.56 6.70
N PRO A 295 -2.54 6.89 6.46
CA PRO A 295 -2.57 7.88 7.54
C PRO A 295 -3.60 7.61 8.63
N LEU A 296 -4.74 6.98 8.28
CA LEU A 296 -5.73 6.56 9.27
C LEU A 296 -5.19 5.42 10.15
N ILE A 297 -4.47 4.46 9.54
CA ILE A 297 -3.82 3.37 10.27
C ILE A 297 -2.85 3.93 11.32
N TYR A 298 -2.09 5.00 11.01
CA TYR A 298 -1.17 5.63 11.96
C TYR A 298 -1.89 6.18 13.20
N CYS A 299 -3.03 6.82 13.00
CA CYS A 299 -3.87 7.32 14.10
C CYS A 299 -4.38 6.18 15.01
N PHE A 300 -4.59 5.00 14.47
CA PHE A 300 -5.04 3.84 15.24
C PHE A 300 -3.89 3.08 15.92
N CYS A 301 -2.69 3.12 15.34
CA CYS A 301 -1.50 2.47 15.90
C CYS A 301 -1.07 3.06 17.21
N SER A 302 -1.13 4.38 17.37
CA SER A 302 -0.53 5.09 18.50
C SER A 302 -1.39 6.25 18.98
N THR A 303 -1.84 6.17 20.26
CA THR A 303 -2.55 7.28 20.90
C THR A 303 -1.68 8.52 21.01
N LYS A 304 -0.38 8.35 21.21
CA LYS A 304 0.58 9.47 21.24
C LYS A 304 0.65 10.16 19.88
N PHE A 305 0.70 9.36 18.80
CA PHE A 305 0.68 9.88 17.43
C PHE A 305 -0.62 10.62 17.17
N LYS A 306 -1.78 10.01 17.47
CA LYS A 306 -3.10 10.62 17.28
C LYS A 306 -3.21 11.95 18.03
N ALA A 307 -2.83 11.98 19.31
CA ALA A 307 -2.87 13.21 20.12
C ALA A 307 -1.97 14.30 19.52
N LEU A 308 -0.75 13.94 19.12
CA LEU A 308 0.20 14.85 18.51
C LEU A 308 -0.29 15.36 17.14
N TYR A 309 -0.88 14.51 16.31
CA TYR A 309 -1.43 14.87 15.02
C TYR A 309 -2.59 15.86 15.18
N LEU A 310 -3.55 15.55 16.04
CA LEU A 310 -4.69 16.41 16.32
C LEU A 310 -4.26 17.75 16.92
N SER A 311 -3.32 17.77 17.85
CA SER A 311 -2.86 19.02 18.49
C SER A 311 -2.10 19.95 17.52
N ASN A 312 -1.38 19.40 16.52
CA ASN A 312 -0.64 20.21 15.55
C ASN A 312 -1.49 20.70 14.37
N TYR A 313 -2.40 19.86 13.86
CA TYR A 313 -3.14 20.17 12.62
C TYR A 313 -4.61 20.47 12.84
N PHE A 314 -5.20 20.03 13.97
CA PHE A 314 -6.60 20.23 14.30
C PHE A 314 -6.79 20.66 15.76
N PRO A 315 -6.16 21.80 16.20
CA PRO A 315 -6.19 22.22 17.60
C PRO A 315 -7.62 22.54 18.10
N PHE A 316 -8.53 22.90 17.21
CA PHE A 316 -9.93 23.16 17.54
C PHE A 316 -10.65 21.90 18.04
N LEU A 317 -10.38 20.70 17.47
CA LEU A 317 -10.99 19.44 17.92
C LEU A 317 -10.51 19.02 19.31
N VAL A 318 -9.31 19.47 19.72
CA VAL A 318 -8.75 19.15 21.04
C VAL A 318 -9.33 20.07 22.10
N LYS A 319 -9.58 21.35 21.79
CA LYS A 319 -10.20 22.33 22.70
C LYS A 319 -11.63 21.96 23.06
N ASP A 320 -12.43 21.53 22.08
CA ASP A 320 -13.82 21.13 22.32
C ASP A 320 -13.93 19.88 23.21
N ALA A 321 -12.95 18.97 23.15
CA ALA A 321 -12.91 17.79 24.00
C ALA A 321 -12.47 18.08 25.45
N GLN A 322 -11.96 19.29 25.75
CA GLN A 322 -11.51 19.72 27.06
C GLN A 322 -12.42 20.74 27.73
N MET A 323 -13.51 21.17 27.09
CA MET A 323 -14.50 22.01 27.81
C MET A 323 -15.19 21.15 28.86
N PRO A 324 -15.05 21.46 30.16
CA PRO A 324 -15.84 20.80 31.17
C PRO A 324 -17.30 21.20 30.95
N VAL A 325 -18.16 20.20 30.93
CA VAL A 325 -19.60 20.42 31.13
C VAL A 325 -19.74 21.04 32.47
N ASN A 326 -19.81 22.37 32.54
CA ASN A 326 -20.30 23.07 33.68
C ASN A 326 -21.77 22.72 33.87
N SER A 327 -22.00 21.61 34.56
CA SER A 327 -23.30 21.34 35.17
C SER A 327 -23.56 22.42 36.22
N SER A 328 -24.50 23.28 35.88
CA SER A 328 -25.23 24.08 36.83
C SER A 328 -25.73 23.18 37.97
N SER A 329 -25.23 23.36 39.15
CA SER A 329 -25.94 22.96 40.36
C SER A 329 -25.73 24.04 41.40
N GLY A 330 -26.89 24.47 41.87
CA GLY A 330 -27.10 25.61 42.70
C GLY A 330 -26.46 25.60 44.09
N ASN A 331 -26.47 26.77 44.60
CA ASN A 331 -26.23 27.20 45.96
C ASN A 331 -26.60 26.19 47.05
N THR A 332 -25.68 25.88 47.90
CA THR A 332 -25.97 25.73 49.34
C THR A 332 -24.75 26.19 50.12
N ALA A 333 -25.04 27.02 51.13
CA ALA A 333 -24.17 27.80 51.96
C ALA A 333 -23.24 26.97 52.87
N PRO A 334 -22.20 27.60 53.44
CA PRO A 334 -21.22 26.91 54.25
C PRO A 334 -21.63 26.79 55.71
N HIS A 335 -21.26 25.73 56.38
CA HIS A 335 -21.17 25.66 57.85
C HIS A 335 -19.77 25.22 58.27
N PRO A 336 -19.28 25.79 59.36
CA PRO A 336 -17.87 25.76 59.69
C PRO A 336 -17.50 24.73 60.78
N THR A 337 -16.19 24.57 60.93
CA THR A 337 -15.45 24.08 62.13
C THR A 337 -15.51 22.58 62.46
N CYS A 338 -14.41 21.91 62.56
CA CYS A 338 -13.61 21.83 63.78
C CYS A 338 -12.27 21.13 63.60
N ASN A 339 -11.27 21.68 64.23
CA ASN A 339 -9.95 21.15 64.55
C ASN A 339 -9.96 19.72 65.13
N THR A 340 -8.90 18.95 64.92
CA THR A 340 -7.87 18.56 65.91
C THR A 340 -7.22 17.24 65.53
N VAL A 341 -5.92 17.27 65.35
CA VAL A 341 -4.83 16.51 66.02
C VAL A 341 -5.01 14.97 66.16
N ILE A 342 -4.26 14.20 65.52
CA ILE A 342 -3.05 13.46 65.91
C ILE A 342 -2.49 12.79 64.68
#